data_cbcf099adf5ac916cf33a54a225a64bf
#
_entry.id   cbcf099adf5ac916cf33a54a225a64bf
#
_cell.length_a   1.000
_cell.length_b   1.000
_cell.length_c   1.000
_cell.angle_alpha   90.00
_cell.angle_beta   90.00
_cell.angle_gamma   90.00
#
_symmetry.space_group_name_H-M   'P 1'
#
loop_
_entity.id
_entity.type
_entity.pdbx_description
1 polymer ?
#
loop_
_entity_poly.entity_id
_entity_poly.type
_entity_poly.pdbx_seq_one_letter_code
_entity_poly.pdbx_strand_id
1 'polypeptide(L)'
;MIIGITTTYEEDHGYERANVEYLERIAQAGGTPVLLPPAPGGDEAAIAAAREVATRIDGLVLSGGGDIDPALYEEARLPETVNVVHTRDIYEMALARYAHELDLPVLGICRGMQVMNVALGGTLYQDMNACGLTAVDHQQQPPYDATEQRADVASGSLLARLLCGRPETGMAPGCQ
;
A
#
# COMPACT_ATOMS: atom_id res chain seq x y z
N MET A 1 -7.85 -14.68 11.95
CA MET A 1 -6.81 -14.23 11.01
C MET A 1 -6.22 -12.93 11.50
N ILE A 2 -4.89 -12.87 11.59
CA ILE A 2 -4.14 -11.65 11.96
C ILE A 2 -3.74 -10.94 10.67
N ILE A 3 -4.19 -9.70 10.50
CA ILE A 3 -3.90 -8.90 9.31
C ILE A 3 -2.98 -7.75 9.70
N GLY A 4 -1.75 -7.78 9.19
CA GLY A 4 -0.78 -6.72 9.40
C GLY A 4 -1.10 -5.51 8.52
N ILE A 5 -0.98 -4.30 9.07
CA ILE A 5 -1.19 -3.03 8.36
C ILE A 5 0.03 -2.17 8.58
N THR A 6 0.71 -1.76 7.51
CA THR A 6 1.84 -0.85 7.63
C THR A 6 1.40 0.56 8.02
N THR A 7 2.27 1.27 8.76
CA THR A 7 1.98 2.60 9.31
C THR A 7 2.67 3.70 8.52
N THR A 8 2.29 4.93 8.79
CA THR A 8 2.91 6.15 8.27
C THR A 8 3.46 6.96 9.43
N TYR A 9 4.70 7.44 9.31
CA TYR A 9 5.31 8.32 10.30
C TYR A 9 4.81 9.76 10.15
N GLU A 10 4.39 10.36 11.26
CA GLU A 10 4.02 11.77 11.36
C GLU A 10 5.15 12.56 12.00
N GLU A 11 5.93 13.27 11.19
CA GLU A 11 7.10 14.04 11.67
C GLU A 11 6.72 15.09 12.71
N ASP A 12 5.64 15.84 12.49
CA ASP A 12 5.19 16.92 13.36
C ASP A 12 4.86 16.44 14.78
N HIS A 13 4.52 15.18 14.94
CA HIS A 13 4.05 14.61 16.19
C HIS A 13 4.92 13.48 16.74
N GLY A 14 5.84 12.95 15.94
CA GLY A 14 6.77 11.90 16.35
C GLY A 14 6.12 10.55 16.63
N TYR A 15 5.04 10.20 15.94
CA TYR A 15 4.37 8.90 16.09
C TYR A 15 4.04 8.23 14.76
N GLU A 16 3.86 6.91 14.84
CA GLU A 16 3.37 6.09 13.73
C GLU A 16 1.83 6.00 13.77
N ARG A 17 1.19 6.09 12.60
CA ARG A 17 -0.28 5.99 12.48
C ARG A 17 -0.73 5.15 11.30
N ALA A 18 -1.98 4.69 11.37
CA ALA A 18 -2.73 4.17 10.24
C ALA A 18 -4.13 4.79 10.21
N ASN A 19 -4.74 4.83 9.04
CA ASN A 19 -6.12 5.27 8.93
C ASN A 19 -7.04 4.27 9.65
N VAL A 20 -7.90 4.77 10.52
CA VAL A 20 -8.83 3.94 11.31
C VAL A 20 -9.76 3.09 10.42
N GLU A 21 -10.09 3.58 9.24
CA GLU A 21 -10.94 2.86 8.29
C GLU A 21 -10.33 1.50 7.87
N TYR A 22 -9.01 1.39 7.77
CA TYR A 22 -8.37 0.09 7.49
C TYR A 22 -8.65 -0.91 8.60
N LEU A 23 -8.54 -0.47 9.86
CA LEU A 23 -8.78 -1.32 11.02
C LEU A 23 -10.25 -1.78 11.06
N GLU A 24 -11.17 -0.84 10.84
CA GLU A 24 -12.60 -1.11 10.83
C GLU A 24 -12.99 -2.09 9.73
N ARG A 25 -12.50 -1.92 8.51
CA ARG A 25 -12.81 -2.83 7.39
C ARG A 25 -12.27 -4.23 7.61
N ILE A 26 -11.05 -4.37 8.17
CA ILE A 26 -10.50 -5.67 8.52
C ILE A 26 -11.31 -6.34 9.62
N ALA A 27 -11.68 -5.60 10.67
CA ALA A 27 -12.51 -6.14 11.76
C ALA A 27 -13.91 -6.56 11.26
N GLN A 28 -14.54 -5.76 10.40
CA GLN A 28 -15.83 -6.11 9.76
C GLN A 28 -15.73 -7.36 8.89
N ALA A 29 -14.58 -7.61 8.28
CA ALA A 29 -14.31 -8.82 7.51
C ALA A 29 -13.94 -10.04 8.38
N GLY A 30 -13.94 -9.90 9.72
CA GLY A 30 -13.62 -10.98 10.67
C GLY A 30 -12.12 -11.18 10.92
N GLY A 31 -11.27 -10.25 10.47
CA GLY A 31 -9.84 -10.24 10.75
C GLY A 31 -9.50 -9.46 12.03
N THR A 32 -8.33 -9.72 12.60
CA THR A 32 -7.76 -8.94 13.69
C THR A 32 -6.68 -8.03 13.13
N PRO A 33 -6.89 -6.69 13.08
CA PRO A 33 -5.89 -5.77 12.56
C PRO A 33 -4.75 -5.58 13.56
N VAL A 34 -3.50 -5.60 13.07
CA VAL A 34 -2.28 -5.32 13.84
C VAL A 34 -1.44 -4.29 13.09
N LEU A 35 -1.06 -3.22 13.77
CA LEU A 35 -0.19 -2.20 13.18
C LEU A 35 1.25 -2.67 13.14
N LEU A 36 1.90 -2.41 12.01
CA LEU A 36 3.26 -2.82 11.70
C LEU A 36 4.13 -1.57 11.47
N PRO A 37 4.63 -0.92 12.52
CA PRO A 37 5.59 0.16 12.37
C PRO A 37 6.96 -0.39 11.96
N PRO A 38 7.77 0.36 11.19
CA PRO A 38 9.16 0.00 10.92
C PRO A 38 9.96 -0.15 12.22
N ALA A 39 10.77 -1.20 12.32
CA ALA A 39 11.64 -1.37 13.48
C ALA A 39 12.74 -0.30 13.51
N PRO A 40 13.03 0.29 14.69
CA PRO A 40 14.17 1.18 14.83
C PRO A 40 15.49 0.41 14.73
N GLY A 41 16.58 1.10 14.32
CA GLY A 41 17.91 0.50 14.26
C GLY A 41 18.51 0.38 12.85
N GLY A 42 17.90 1.05 11.87
CA GLY A 42 18.38 1.10 10.49
C GLY A 42 17.88 -0.06 9.61
N ASP A 43 18.41 -0.13 8.39
CA ASP A 43 17.89 -0.99 7.33
C ASP A 43 17.94 -2.48 7.68
N GLU A 44 19.03 -2.94 8.27
CA GLU A 44 19.18 -4.36 8.67
C GLU A 44 18.13 -4.76 9.71
N ALA A 45 17.87 -3.90 10.69
CA ALA A 45 16.86 -4.13 11.71
C ALA A 45 15.45 -4.13 11.11
N ALA A 46 15.16 -3.21 10.19
CA ALA A 46 13.89 -3.14 9.48
C ALA A 46 13.65 -4.42 8.66
N ILE A 47 14.65 -4.88 7.90
CA ILE A 47 14.57 -6.12 7.10
C ILE A 47 14.37 -7.35 7.99
N ALA A 48 15.13 -7.45 9.11
CA ALA A 48 14.98 -8.56 10.05
C ALA A 48 13.60 -8.60 10.69
N ALA A 49 13.08 -7.44 11.10
CA ALA A 49 11.73 -7.32 11.65
C ALA A 49 10.65 -7.67 10.62
N ALA A 50 10.79 -7.22 9.37
CA ALA A 50 9.88 -7.56 8.28
C ALA A 50 9.77 -9.09 8.09
N ARG A 51 10.92 -9.78 8.08
CA ARG A 51 10.98 -11.24 7.97
C ARG A 51 10.24 -11.94 9.13
N GLU A 52 10.51 -11.49 10.34
CA GLU A 52 9.90 -12.05 11.56
C GLU A 52 8.39 -11.86 11.56
N VAL A 53 7.91 -10.67 11.21
CA VAL A 53 6.49 -10.33 11.17
C VAL A 53 5.77 -11.12 10.08
N ALA A 54 6.34 -11.22 8.87
CA ALA A 54 5.73 -11.92 7.76
C ALA A 54 5.36 -13.38 8.08
N THR A 55 6.11 -14.03 8.99
CA THR A 55 5.82 -15.42 9.42
C THR A 55 4.72 -15.53 10.48
N ARG A 56 4.20 -14.42 11.00
CA ARG A 56 3.25 -14.38 12.13
C ARG A 56 1.89 -13.77 11.80
N ILE A 57 1.72 -13.30 10.57
CA ILE A 57 0.46 -12.72 10.09
C ILE A 57 -0.16 -13.62 9.02
N ASP A 58 -1.47 -13.56 8.89
CA ASP A 58 -2.23 -14.33 7.90
C ASP A 58 -2.51 -13.53 6.62
N GLY A 59 -2.19 -12.24 6.61
CA GLY A 59 -2.34 -11.34 5.47
C GLY A 59 -1.72 -9.98 5.74
N LEU A 60 -1.37 -9.25 4.69
CA LEU A 60 -0.68 -7.97 4.75
C LEU A 60 -1.46 -6.89 3.99
N VAL A 61 -1.62 -5.73 4.61
CA VAL A 61 -2.07 -4.50 3.97
C VAL A 61 -0.90 -3.52 3.95
N LEU A 62 -0.41 -3.19 2.76
CA LEU A 62 0.52 -2.09 2.53
C LEU A 62 -0.29 -0.83 2.32
N SER A 63 -0.19 0.11 3.25
CA SER A 63 -1.02 1.31 3.29
C SER A 63 -0.56 2.40 2.32
N GLY A 64 -1.38 3.42 2.14
CA GLY A 64 -1.04 4.63 1.39
C GLY A 64 0.00 5.50 2.10
N GLY A 65 0.42 6.59 1.45
CA GLY A 65 1.40 7.53 2.01
C GLY A 65 2.11 8.35 0.96
N GLY A 66 3.25 8.93 1.33
CA GLY A 66 4.15 9.69 0.45
C GLY A 66 4.90 8.81 -0.56
N ASP A 67 5.86 9.40 -1.24
CA ASP A 67 6.59 8.73 -2.31
C ASP A 67 7.63 7.74 -1.80
N ILE A 68 8.02 6.82 -2.68
CA ILE A 68 9.12 5.88 -2.45
C ILE A 68 10.42 6.53 -2.92
N ASP A 69 11.51 6.30 -2.19
CA ASP A 69 12.83 6.80 -2.58
C ASP A 69 13.22 6.28 -3.97
N PRO A 70 13.42 7.17 -4.96
CA PRO A 70 13.79 6.78 -6.32
C PRO A 70 15.10 5.99 -6.41
N ALA A 71 15.99 6.14 -5.45
CA ALA A 71 17.22 5.36 -5.37
C ALA A 71 16.97 3.85 -5.25
N LEU A 72 15.80 3.44 -4.74
CA LEU A 72 15.41 2.03 -4.59
C LEU A 72 14.99 1.36 -5.90
N TYR A 73 14.78 2.14 -6.96
CA TYR A 73 14.54 1.67 -8.34
C TYR A 73 15.49 2.33 -9.35
N GLU A 74 16.71 2.71 -8.86
CA GLU A 74 17.84 3.15 -9.67
C GLU A 74 17.62 4.46 -10.44
N GLU A 75 16.78 5.36 -9.93
CA GLU A 75 16.53 6.67 -10.52
C GLU A 75 17.03 7.81 -9.65
N ALA A 76 17.36 8.94 -10.31
CA ALA A 76 17.65 10.19 -9.62
C ALA A 76 16.37 10.84 -9.14
N ARG A 77 16.37 11.36 -7.91
CA ARG A 77 15.21 12.01 -7.31
C ARG A 77 14.84 13.30 -8.04
N LEU A 78 13.58 13.45 -8.41
CA LEU A 78 13.00 14.67 -8.94
C LEU A 78 12.57 15.62 -7.81
N PRO A 79 12.48 16.94 -8.09
CA PRO A 79 11.98 17.91 -7.10
C PRO A 79 10.55 17.65 -6.63
N GLU A 80 9.73 17.01 -7.47
CA GLU A 80 8.33 16.66 -7.22
C GLU A 80 8.17 15.48 -6.24
N THR A 81 9.24 14.70 -6.02
CA THR A 81 9.22 13.57 -5.08
C THR A 81 9.22 14.08 -3.64
N VAL A 82 8.16 13.79 -2.90
CA VAL A 82 7.91 14.36 -1.57
C VAL A 82 7.59 13.29 -0.52
N ASN A 83 7.76 13.65 0.77
CA ASN A 83 7.38 12.82 1.91
C ASN A 83 7.99 11.40 1.89
N VAL A 84 9.23 11.28 1.42
CA VAL A 84 9.98 10.02 1.42
C VAL A 84 10.42 9.67 2.84
N VAL A 85 10.10 8.47 3.28
CA VAL A 85 10.53 7.93 4.59
C VAL A 85 11.32 6.64 4.36
N HIS A 86 12.63 6.77 4.24
CA HIS A 86 13.54 5.66 3.86
C HIS A 86 13.35 4.39 4.69
N THR A 87 13.25 4.51 6.02
CA THR A 87 13.09 3.34 6.90
C THR A 87 11.79 2.58 6.62
N ARG A 88 10.72 3.32 6.30
CA ARG A 88 9.45 2.75 5.88
C ARG A 88 9.57 2.05 4.54
N ASP A 89 10.27 2.66 3.58
CA ASP A 89 10.47 2.06 2.25
C ASP A 89 11.18 0.71 2.36
N ILE A 90 12.30 0.66 3.09
CA ILE A 90 13.06 -0.57 3.30
C ILE A 90 12.22 -1.65 3.99
N TYR A 91 11.50 -1.27 5.04
CA TYR A 91 10.66 -2.19 5.80
C TYR A 91 9.52 -2.77 4.95
N GLU A 92 8.77 -1.91 4.26
CA GLU A 92 7.64 -2.34 3.44
C GLU A 92 8.07 -3.13 2.20
N MET A 93 9.20 -2.78 1.56
CA MET A 93 9.76 -3.57 0.48
C MET A 93 10.19 -4.96 0.94
N ALA A 94 10.79 -5.06 2.12
CA ALA A 94 11.14 -6.35 2.71
C ALA A 94 9.88 -7.18 3.04
N LEU A 95 8.85 -6.56 3.64
CA LEU A 95 7.56 -7.21 3.89
C LEU A 95 6.92 -7.74 2.60
N ALA A 96 6.90 -6.93 1.53
CA ALA A 96 6.34 -7.32 0.24
C ALA A 96 7.08 -8.54 -0.37
N ARG A 97 8.41 -8.55 -0.29
CA ARG A 97 9.24 -9.68 -0.78
C ARG A 97 8.99 -10.95 0.03
N TYR A 98 9.03 -10.86 1.37
CA TYR A 98 8.78 -12.04 2.22
C TYR A 98 7.34 -12.53 2.10
N ALA A 99 6.37 -11.63 1.97
CA ALA A 99 4.98 -12.02 1.72
C ALA A 99 4.84 -12.79 0.40
N HIS A 100 5.53 -12.36 -0.66
CA HIS A 100 5.57 -13.05 -1.93
C HIS A 100 6.23 -14.44 -1.80
N GLU A 101 7.38 -14.54 -1.12
CA GLU A 101 8.08 -15.81 -0.88
C GLU A 101 7.24 -16.81 -0.08
N LEU A 102 6.42 -16.32 0.84
CA LEU A 102 5.56 -17.14 1.71
C LEU A 102 4.15 -17.38 1.14
N ASP A 103 3.86 -16.90 -0.05
CA ASP A 103 2.51 -16.92 -0.67
C ASP A 103 1.44 -16.29 0.25
N LEU A 104 1.82 -15.28 1.02
CA LEU A 104 0.94 -14.56 1.92
C LEU A 104 0.04 -13.60 1.11
N PRO A 105 -1.28 -13.56 1.36
CA PRO A 105 -2.17 -12.59 0.72
C PRO A 105 -1.76 -11.15 1.04
N VAL A 106 -1.59 -10.32 0.00
CA VAL A 106 -1.21 -8.90 0.13
C VAL A 106 -2.22 -8.01 -0.58
N LEU A 107 -2.62 -6.93 0.08
CA LEU A 107 -3.37 -5.82 -0.51
C LEU A 107 -2.51 -4.55 -0.45
N GLY A 108 -2.09 -4.04 -1.60
CA GLY A 108 -1.44 -2.73 -1.72
C GLY A 108 -2.45 -1.64 -2.04
N ILE A 109 -2.51 -0.59 -1.23
CA ILE A 109 -3.41 0.55 -1.42
C ILE A 109 -2.59 1.79 -1.75
N CYS A 110 -2.86 2.43 -2.90
CA CYS A 110 -2.16 3.63 -3.37
C CYS A 110 -0.64 3.40 -3.36
N ARG A 111 0.11 4.05 -2.47
CA ARG A 111 1.56 3.83 -2.31
C ARG A 111 1.90 2.35 -2.08
N GLY A 112 1.08 1.59 -1.34
CA GLY A 112 1.34 0.16 -1.13
C GLY A 112 1.40 -0.67 -2.41
N MET A 113 0.62 -0.34 -3.43
CA MET A 113 0.70 -0.93 -4.77
C MET A 113 2.05 -0.59 -5.44
N GLN A 114 2.53 0.63 -5.27
CA GLN A 114 3.83 1.07 -5.79
C GLN A 114 4.99 0.33 -5.10
N VAL A 115 4.90 0.16 -3.77
CA VAL A 115 5.87 -0.65 -2.99
C VAL A 115 5.96 -2.07 -3.55
N MET A 116 4.83 -2.72 -3.80
CA MET A 116 4.81 -4.07 -4.39
C MET A 116 5.51 -4.11 -5.74
N ASN A 117 5.26 -3.13 -6.60
CA ASN A 117 5.90 -3.03 -7.91
C ASN A 117 7.42 -2.92 -7.79
N VAL A 118 7.92 -1.99 -6.97
CA VAL A 118 9.37 -1.77 -6.78
C VAL A 118 10.02 -2.97 -6.07
N ALA A 119 9.38 -3.53 -5.05
CA ALA A 119 9.89 -4.69 -4.33
C ALA A 119 10.11 -5.90 -5.23
N LEU A 120 9.32 -6.04 -6.30
CA LEU A 120 9.42 -7.12 -7.29
C LEU A 120 10.24 -6.74 -8.55
N GLY A 121 10.97 -5.62 -8.49
CA GLY A 121 11.90 -5.20 -9.55
C GLY A 121 11.32 -4.27 -10.60
N GLY A 122 10.13 -3.71 -10.38
CA GLY A 122 9.55 -2.68 -11.23
C GLY A 122 10.07 -1.28 -10.91
N THR A 123 9.74 -0.31 -11.77
CA THR A 123 10.05 1.11 -11.61
C THR A 123 8.77 1.95 -11.56
N LEU A 124 8.90 3.24 -11.21
CA LEU A 124 7.78 4.17 -11.09
C LEU A 124 8.06 5.44 -11.89
N TYR A 125 7.02 6.05 -12.40
CA TYR A 125 7.05 7.46 -12.74
C TYR A 125 6.93 8.26 -11.45
N GLN A 126 7.94 9.09 -11.13
CA GLN A 126 8.00 9.83 -9.87
C GLN A 126 6.89 10.89 -9.77
N ASP A 127 6.53 11.50 -10.91
CA ASP A 127 5.39 12.42 -11.01
C ASP A 127 4.74 12.29 -12.39
N MET A 128 3.44 12.02 -12.41
CA MET A 128 2.71 11.77 -13.65
C MET A 128 2.54 13.06 -14.49
N ASN A 129 2.43 14.22 -13.85
CA ASN A 129 2.28 15.49 -14.54
C ASN A 129 3.61 15.94 -15.12
N ALA A 130 4.70 15.86 -14.36
CA ALA A 130 6.05 16.17 -14.82
C ALA A 130 6.48 15.27 -15.99
N CYS A 131 6.04 14.00 -15.99
CA CYS A 131 6.26 13.05 -17.07
C CYS A 131 5.29 13.20 -18.24
N GLY A 132 4.32 14.12 -18.19
CA GLY A 132 3.34 14.35 -19.26
C GLY A 132 2.35 13.21 -19.49
N LEU A 133 2.15 12.34 -18.50
CA LEU A 133 1.29 11.14 -18.61
C LEU A 133 -0.19 11.47 -18.40
N THR A 134 -0.50 12.49 -17.65
CA THR A 134 -1.86 12.91 -17.35
C THR A 134 -1.95 14.43 -17.20
N ALA A 135 -3.12 14.98 -17.46
CA ALA A 135 -3.52 16.33 -17.10
C ALA A 135 -4.58 16.33 -15.99
N VAL A 136 -4.94 15.17 -15.49
CA VAL A 136 -5.94 15.02 -14.43
C VAL A 136 -5.25 15.22 -13.08
N ASP A 137 -5.82 16.05 -12.22
CA ASP A 137 -5.43 16.13 -10.83
C ASP A 137 -5.97 14.90 -10.09
N HIS A 138 -5.05 14.02 -9.65
CA HIS A 138 -5.39 12.82 -8.88
C HIS A 138 -5.47 13.10 -7.37
N GLN A 139 -5.24 14.34 -6.93
CA GLN A 139 -5.33 14.74 -5.54
C GLN A 139 -6.77 15.11 -5.19
N GLN A 140 -7.57 14.09 -4.82
CA GLN A 140 -8.95 14.31 -4.45
C GLN A 140 -9.07 15.31 -3.29
N GLN A 141 -9.99 16.26 -3.46
CA GLN A 141 -10.35 17.21 -2.40
C GLN A 141 -11.54 16.67 -1.59
N PRO A 142 -11.71 17.06 -0.31
CA PRO A 142 -12.90 16.71 0.46
C PRO A 142 -14.21 17.16 -0.23
N PRO A 143 -15.30 16.37 -0.10
CA PRO A 143 -15.42 15.15 0.70
C PRO A 143 -14.87 13.91 -0.02
N TYR A 144 -14.09 13.09 0.73
CA TYR A 144 -13.38 11.93 0.16
C TYR A 144 -14.26 10.72 -0.18
N ASP A 145 -15.55 10.77 0.15
CA ASP A 145 -16.58 9.79 -0.22
C ASP A 145 -17.24 10.08 -1.57
N ALA A 146 -16.92 11.23 -2.20
CA ALA A 146 -17.35 11.53 -3.56
C ALA A 146 -16.59 10.69 -4.59
N THR A 147 -17.29 10.14 -5.58
CA THR A 147 -16.70 9.43 -6.71
C THR A 147 -16.26 10.42 -7.79
N GLU A 148 -14.97 10.68 -7.89
CA GLU A 148 -14.40 11.60 -8.88
C GLU A 148 -13.76 10.89 -10.07
N GLN A 149 -13.34 9.64 -9.90
CA GLN A 149 -12.63 8.89 -10.93
C GLN A 149 -13.31 7.55 -11.20
N ARG A 150 -13.17 7.09 -12.44
CA ARG A 150 -13.69 5.81 -12.90
C ARG A 150 -12.51 4.89 -13.23
N ALA A 151 -12.60 3.63 -12.78
CA ALA A 151 -11.67 2.58 -13.14
C ALA A 151 -12.40 1.44 -13.86
N ASP A 152 -11.85 0.99 -14.98
CA ASP A 152 -12.32 -0.18 -15.68
C ASP A 152 -11.57 -1.41 -15.19
N VAL A 153 -12.30 -2.37 -14.62
CA VAL A 153 -11.73 -3.61 -14.10
C VAL A 153 -11.73 -4.68 -15.19
N ALA A 154 -10.55 -5.18 -15.54
CA ALA A 154 -10.42 -6.21 -16.57
C ALA A 154 -11.22 -7.47 -16.21
N SER A 155 -12.06 -7.93 -17.15
CA SER A 155 -12.85 -9.15 -16.99
C SER A 155 -11.95 -10.36 -16.73
N GLY A 156 -12.32 -11.24 -15.78
CA GLY A 156 -11.54 -12.41 -15.39
C GLY A 156 -10.31 -12.14 -14.52
N SER A 157 -9.98 -10.87 -14.23
CA SER A 157 -8.91 -10.54 -13.28
C SER A 157 -9.24 -11.01 -11.85
N LEU A 158 -8.21 -11.11 -10.99
CA LEU A 158 -8.41 -11.42 -9.59
C LEU A 158 -9.33 -10.39 -8.93
N LEU A 159 -9.12 -9.11 -9.21
CA LEU A 159 -9.94 -8.02 -8.67
C LEU A 159 -11.41 -8.16 -9.10
N ALA A 160 -11.67 -8.48 -10.39
CA ALA A 160 -13.04 -8.73 -10.87
C ALA A 160 -13.69 -9.88 -10.11
N ARG A 161 -12.98 -10.99 -9.90
CA ARG A 161 -13.50 -12.14 -9.13
C ARG A 161 -13.80 -11.77 -7.67
N LEU A 162 -12.93 -10.98 -7.02
CA LEU A 162 -13.13 -10.53 -5.64
C LEU A 162 -14.33 -9.57 -5.50
N LEU A 163 -14.52 -8.68 -6.47
CA LEU A 163 -15.62 -7.71 -6.44
C LEU A 163 -16.97 -8.36 -6.81
N CYS A 164 -17.00 -9.25 -7.80
CA CYS A 164 -18.24 -9.89 -8.29
C CYS A 164 -18.63 -11.16 -7.53
N GLY A 165 -17.68 -11.79 -6.83
CA GLY A 165 -17.88 -13.06 -6.11
C GLY A 165 -18.44 -12.92 -4.70
N ARG A 166 -18.82 -11.72 -4.22
CA ARG A 166 -19.52 -11.55 -2.94
C ARG A 166 -21.00 -11.84 -3.13
N PRO A 167 -21.56 -12.91 -2.50
CA PRO A 167 -23.01 -13.01 -2.37
C PRO A 167 -23.49 -11.89 -1.44
N GLU A 168 -24.35 -11.05 -1.98
CA GLU A 168 -25.31 -10.21 -1.28
C GLU A 168 -24.81 -9.17 -0.26
N THR A 169 -24.40 -8.03 -0.75
CA THR A 169 -24.90 -6.72 -0.27
C THR A 169 -24.60 -5.66 -1.34
N GLY A 170 -25.53 -5.44 -2.26
CA GLY A 170 -25.46 -4.37 -3.25
C GLY A 170 -24.39 -4.62 -4.34
N MET A 171 -24.82 -5.11 -5.49
CA MET A 171 -24.01 -5.13 -6.70
C MET A 171 -23.37 -3.77 -6.91
N ALA A 172 -22.04 -3.72 -6.96
CA ALA A 172 -21.36 -2.55 -7.49
C ALA A 172 -21.88 -2.32 -8.92
N PRO A 173 -22.34 -1.11 -9.27
CA PRO A 173 -22.82 -0.84 -10.63
C PRO A 173 -21.65 -1.01 -11.59
N GLY A 174 -21.71 -2.03 -12.45
CA GLY A 174 -20.74 -2.27 -13.50
C GLY A 174 -20.22 -3.70 -13.67
N CYS A 175 -20.61 -4.67 -12.86
CA CYS A 175 -20.33 -6.09 -13.11
C CYS A 175 -21.37 -6.65 -14.11
N GLN A 176 -21.21 -6.34 -15.41
CA GLN A 176 -21.86 -7.05 -16.54
C GLN A 176 -20.79 -7.58 -17.46
#